data_f9f3a76eb5c0c5e117f66b6a751a6b62
#
_entry.id   f9f3a76eb5c0c5e117f66b6a751a6b62
#
_cell.length_a   1.000
_cell.length_b   1.000
_cell.length_c   1.000
_cell.angle_alpha   90.00
_cell.angle_beta   90.00
_cell.angle_gamma   90.00
#
_symmetry.space_group_name_H-M   'P 1'
#
loop_
_entity.id
_entity.type
_entity.pdbx_description
1 polymer ?
#
loop_
_entity_poly.entity_id
_entity_poly.type
_entity_poly.pdbx_seq_one_letter_code
_entity_poly.pdbx_strand_id
1 'polypeptide(L)'
;CLVGSEMCIRDRDQAVRRILTVKFELGLFDETYGDPKLVKKVVRNAEKVALAKKVADESAVLLENRNDILPLDLNKYKSVAVVGPNSNQAVLGDYAWTMGDTKEAVSLLQGLQESAGDKIMIRHAEGCDWWSQDKSHIAEAVEVVRNSDIAVVAVGTRSTYLGRSPKYSTAGEGFDLSSLELPGVQEELLKEIKKTGKPMIVVLIAGKPLAMPWV
;
A
#
# COMPACT_ATOMS: atom_id res chain seq x y z
N CYS A 1 23.60 29.16 -28.19
CA CYS A 1 23.24 30.58 -28.16
C CYS A 1 24.44 31.42 -27.72
N LEU A 2 24.83 32.39 -28.52
CA LEU A 2 25.80 33.40 -28.09
C LEU A 2 25.12 34.31 -27.05
N VAL A 3 25.71 34.43 -25.88
CA VAL A 3 25.19 35.31 -24.80
C VAL A 3 25.13 36.75 -25.33
N GLY A 4 23.95 37.38 -25.29
CA GLY A 4 23.74 38.75 -25.71
C GLY A 4 23.22 38.96 -27.13
N SER A 5 22.89 37.91 -27.88
CA SER A 5 22.20 38.10 -29.16
C SER A 5 20.73 38.45 -28.96
N GLU A 6 20.16 39.31 -29.81
CA GLU A 6 18.73 39.69 -29.77
C GLU A 6 17.80 38.48 -29.84
N MET A 7 18.20 37.43 -30.52
CA MET A 7 17.45 36.18 -30.59
C MET A 7 17.29 35.51 -29.21
N CYS A 8 18.36 35.46 -28.43
CA CYS A 8 18.30 34.92 -27.05
C CYS A 8 17.47 35.79 -26.11
N ILE A 9 17.47 37.15 -26.34
CA ILE A 9 16.63 38.08 -25.57
C ILE A 9 15.15 37.83 -25.84
N ARG A 10 14.76 37.69 -27.11
CA ARG A 10 13.36 37.40 -27.49
C ARG A 10 12.87 36.07 -26.91
N ASP A 11 13.68 35.04 -27.00
CA ASP A 11 13.32 33.69 -26.49
C ASP A 11 13.16 33.73 -24.97
N ARG A 12 14.08 34.44 -24.29
CA ARG A 12 13.99 34.66 -22.83
C ARG A 12 12.72 35.43 -22.46
N ASP A 13 12.47 36.56 -23.13
CA ASP A 13 11.33 37.42 -22.84
C ASP A 13 10.00 36.68 -23.13
N GLN A 14 9.97 35.81 -24.16
CA GLN A 14 8.82 34.99 -24.46
C GLN A 14 8.61 33.91 -23.37
N ALA A 15 9.67 33.29 -22.89
CA ALA A 15 9.59 32.29 -21.81
C ALA A 15 9.08 32.94 -20.51
N VAL A 16 9.64 34.10 -20.15
CA VAL A 16 9.20 34.90 -18.99
C VAL A 16 7.74 35.32 -19.13
N ARG A 17 7.33 35.80 -20.30
CA ARG A 17 5.94 36.20 -20.57
C ARG A 17 4.98 35.03 -20.36
N ARG A 18 5.27 33.86 -20.87
CA ARG A 18 4.43 32.65 -20.67
C ARG A 18 4.22 32.35 -19.20
N ILE A 19 5.29 32.37 -18.41
CA ILE A 19 5.20 32.10 -16.97
C ILE A 19 4.41 33.17 -16.25
N LEU A 20 4.70 34.46 -16.54
CA LEU A 20 4.02 35.58 -15.91
C LEU A 20 2.53 35.64 -16.31
N THR A 21 2.17 35.33 -17.54
CA THR A 21 0.77 35.26 -17.97
C THR A 21 -0.01 34.33 -17.09
N VAL A 22 0.47 33.09 -16.89
CA VAL A 22 -0.20 32.12 -16.03
C VAL A 22 -0.30 32.61 -14.58
N LYS A 23 0.75 33.26 -14.06
CA LYS A 23 0.71 33.84 -12.71
C LYS A 23 -0.33 34.96 -12.58
N PHE A 24 -0.49 35.81 -13.57
CA PHE A 24 -1.50 36.86 -13.58
C PHE A 24 -2.92 36.26 -13.71
N GLU A 25 -3.10 35.30 -14.60
CA GLU A 25 -4.40 34.59 -14.76
C GLU A 25 -4.85 33.88 -13.50
N LEU A 26 -3.90 33.36 -12.70
CA LEU A 26 -4.16 32.73 -11.41
C LEU A 26 -4.32 33.73 -10.25
N GLY A 27 -4.19 35.05 -10.49
CA GLY A 27 -4.31 36.08 -9.45
C GLY A 27 -3.20 36.06 -8.40
N LEU A 28 -2.03 35.43 -8.69
CA LEU A 28 -0.95 35.27 -7.70
C LEU A 28 -0.27 36.56 -7.26
N PHE A 29 -0.54 37.66 -7.93
CA PHE A 29 -0.04 38.99 -7.56
C PHE A 29 -1.04 39.77 -6.70
N ASP A 30 -2.31 39.34 -6.71
CA ASP A 30 -3.40 39.96 -5.93
C ASP A 30 -3.61 39.22 -4.62
N GLU A 31 -3.58 37.87 -4.68
CA GLU A 31 -3.66 36.98 -3.51
C GLU A 31 -2.41 36.13 -3.42
N THR A 32 -1.46 36.52 -2.58
CA THR A 32 -0.15 35.88 -2.48
C THR A 32 -0.07 34.73 -1.52
N TYR A 33 -1.07 34.52 -0.67
CA TYR A 33 -1.05 33.50 0.39
C TYR A 33 -2.36 32.73 0.46
N GLY A 34 -2.25 31.42 0.63
CA GLY A 34 -3.39 30.59 1.02
C GLY A 34 -3.82 30.91 2.47
N ASP A 35 -5.10 30.80 2.77
CA ASP A 35 -5.61 30.95 4.12
C ASP A 35 -5.40 29.65 4.93
N PRO A 36 -4.50 29.61 5.93
CA PRO A 36 -4.27 28.42 6.75
C PRO A 36 -5.52 27.93 7.50
N LYS A 37 -6.49 28.82 7.73
CA LYS A 37 -7.76 28.46 8.39
C LYS A 37 -8.61 27.52 7.53
N LEU A 38 -8.41 27.52 6.22
CA LEU A 38 -9.11 26.63 5.31
C LEU A 38 -8.60 25.19 5.36
N VAL A 39 -7.39 24.95 5.89
CA VAL A 39 -6.79 23.60 5.94
C VAL A 39 -7.75 22.58 6.59
N LYS A 40 -8.27 22.88 7.78
CA LYS A 40 -9.21 21.99 8.48
C LYS A 40 -10.55 21.80 7.75
N LYS A 41 -10.94 22.75 6.91
CA LYS A 41 -12.20 22.69 6.15
C LYS A 41 -12.03 21.95 4.83
N VAL A 42 -10.86 22.03 4.22
CA VAL A 42 -10.60 21.53 2.87
C VAL A 42 -9.86 20.20 2.88
N VAL A 43 -8.88 20.03 3.77
CA VAL A 43 -8.07 18.82 3.84
C VAL A 43 -8.80 17.75 4.68
N ARG A 44 -8.91 16.53 4.15
CA ARG A 44 -9.52 15.38 4.82
C ARG A 44 -10.96 15.62 5.33
N ASN A 45 -11.73 16.45 4.66
CA ASN A 45 -13.17 16.53 4.92
C ASN A 45 -13.87 15.23 4.50
N ALA A 46 -15.11 15.02 4.94
CA ALA A 46 -15.88 13.79 4.71
C ALA A 46 -15.97 13.41 3.21
N GLU A 47 -16.14 14.39 2.33
CA GLU A 47 -16.21 14.19 0.87
C GLU A 47 -14.89 13.61 0.32
N LYS A 48 -13.74 14.17 0.73
CA LYS A 48 -12.42 13.72 0.27
C LYS A 48 -12.04 12.36 0.84
N VAL A 49 -12.43 12.08 2.08
CA VAL A 49 -12.25 10.75 2.67
C VAL A 49 -13.11 9.72 1.93
N ALA A 50 -14.35 10.03 1.61
CA ALA A 50 -15.20 9.15 0.82
C ALA A 50 -14.66 8.91 -0.60
N LEU A 51 -14.12 9.96 -1.25
CA LEU A 51 -13.47 9.83 -2.55
C LEU A 51 -12.21 8.96 -2.46
N ALA A 52 -11.37 9.15 -1.46
CA ALA A 52 -10.17 8.33 -1.25
C ALA A 52 -10.54 6.84 -1.03
N LYS A 53 -11.60 6.57 -0.25
CA LYS A 53 -12.12 5.22 -0.08
C LYS A 53 -12.59 4.64 -1.41
N LYS A 54 -13.37 5.38 -2.20
CA LYS A 54 -13.83 4.93 -3.51
C LYS A 54 -12.66 4.59 -4.44
N VAL A 55 -11.62 5.41 -4.49
CA VAL A 55 -10.41 5.15 -5.28
C VAL A 55 -9.72 3.87 -4.81
N ALA A 56 -9.61 3.66 -3.50
CA ALA A 56 -9.03 2.44 -2.94
C ALA A 56 -9.86 1.20 -3.31
N ASP A 57 -11.18 1.26 -3.18
CA ASP A 57 -12.08 0.16 -3.55
C ASP A 57 -11.96 -0.21 -5.05
N GLU A 58 -11.85 0.80 -5.93
CA GLU A 58 -11.72 0.61 -7.38
C GLU A 58 -10.28 0.24 -7.82
N SER A 59 -9.28 0.38 -6.97
CA SER A 59 -7.88 0.04 -7.27
C SER A 59 -7.55 -1.44 -7.02
N ALA A 60 -8.40 -2.16 -6.30
CA ALA A 60 -8.21 -3.57 -6.05
C ALA A 60 -8.47 -4.39 -7.34
N VAL A 61 -7.52 -5.27 -7.70
CA VAL A 61 -7.61 -6.13 -8.89
C VAL A 61 -7.82 -7.57 -8.45
N LEU A 62 -8.92 -8.18 -8.87
CA LEU A 62 -9.16 -9.60 -8.68
C LEU A 62 -8.42 -10.37 -9.79
N LEU A 63 -7.30 -11.00 -9.43
CA LEU A 63 -6.48 -11.77 -10.38
C LEU A 63 -7.06 -13.17 -10.58
N GLU A 64 -7.58 -13.78 -9.53
CA GLU A 64 -8.14 -15.12 -9.56
C GLU A 64 -9.19 -15.31 -8.45
N ASN A 65 -10.24 -16.09 -8.72
CA ASN A 65 -11.27 -16.44 -7.74
C ASN A 65 -11.71 -17.90 -7.92
N ARG A 66 -10.84 -18.85 -7.55
CA ARG A 66 -11.14 -20.28 -7.63
C ARG A 66 -12.22 -20.66 -6.64
N ASN A 67 -13.18 -21.45 -7.09
CA ASN A 67 -14.31 -21.95 -6.28
C ASN A 67 -15.19 -20.84 -5.68
N ASP A 68 -15.20 -19.66 -6.27
CA ASP A 68 -16.00 -18.51 -5.82
C ASP A 68 -15.82 -18.20 -4.33
N ILE A 69 -14.55 -18.24 -3.86
CA ILE A 69 -14.21 -17.99 -2.46
C ILE A 69 -14.47 -16.53 -2.06
N LEU A 70 -14.42 -15.63 -3.02
CA LEU A 70 -14.77 -14.20 -2.88
C LEU A 70 -16.09 -13.90 -3.60
N PRO A 71 -16.95 -13.03 -3.05
CA PRO A 71 -16.80 -12.34 -1.75
C PRO A 71 -16.84 -13.31 -0.57
N LEU A 72 -16.12 -12.96 0.51
CA LEU A 72 -16.04 -13.80 1.70
C LEU A 72 -17.42 -13.91 2.39
N ASP A 73 -17.98 -15.10 2.44
CA ASP A 73 -19.26 -15.35 3.11
C ASP A 73 -19.06 -15.45 4.63
N LEU A 74 -19.47 -14.42 5.33
CA LEU A 74 -19.37 -14.33 6.80
C LEU A 74 -20.29 -15.31 7.53
N ASN A 75 -21.24 -15.95 6.85
CA ASN A 75 -22.08 -17.00 7.44
C ASN A 75 -21.41 -18.38 7.35
N LYS A 76 -20.52 -18.57 6.39
CA LYS A 76 -19.80 -19.83 6.15
C LYS A 76 -18.61 -20.02 7.09
N TYR A 77 -17.91 -18.93 7.43
CA TYR A 77 -16.67 -18.96 8.21
C TYR A 77 -16.91 -18.31 9.57
N LYS A 78 -16.45 -18.95 10.65
CA LYS A 78 -16.52 -18.45 12.03
C LYS A 78 -15.21 -17.83 12.49
N SER A 79 -14.12 -18.17 11.81
CA SER A 79 -12.79 -17.67 12.14
C SER A 79 -11.95 -17.46 10.89
N VAL A 80 -11.19 -16.36 10.88
CA VAL A 80 -10.28 -15.98 9.81
C VAL A 80 -8.90 -15.77 10.39
N ALA A 81 -7.90 -16.43 9.83
CA ALA A 81 -6.49 -16.11 10.07
C ALA A 81 -6.05 -15.00 9.13
N VAL A 82 -5.53 -13.91 9.64
CA VAL A 82 -4.94 -12.82 8.86
C VAL A 82 -3.45 -12.83 9.13
N VAL A 83 -2.67 -13.25 8.15
CA VAL A 83 -1.23 -13.48 8.31
C VAL A 83 -0.41 -12.81 7.20
N GLY A 84 0.89 -12.76 7.38
CA GLY A 84 1.83 -12.19 6.42
C GLY A 84 2.32 -10.79 6.82
N PRO A 85 3.47 -10.36 6.25
CA PRO A 85 4.14 -9.12 6.66
C PRO A 85 3.33 -7.84 6.35
N ASN A 86 2.45 -7.88 5.35
CA ASN A 86 1.60 -6.75 4.99
C ASN A 86 0.22 -6.77 5.69
N SER A 87 -0.02 -7.72 6.60
CA SER A 87 -1.34 -7.91 7.21
C SER A 87 -1.74 -6.81 8.18
N ASN A 88 -0.82 -6.41 9.06
CA ASN A 88 -1.10 -5.47 10.16
C ASN A 88 -0.41 -4.10 10.00
N GLN A 89 -0.10 -3.71 8.79
CA GLN A 89 0.46 -2.40 8.51
C GLN A 89 -0.24 -1.76 7.33
N ALA A 90 -0.58 -0.48 7.48
CA ALA A 90 -1.00 0.32 6.34
C ALA A 90 0.26 0.66 5.51
N VAL A 91 0.41 0.01 4.37
CA VAL A 91 1.54 0.23 3.46
C VAL A 91 1.24 1.45 2.61
N LEU A 92 1.72 2.60 3.04
CA LEU A 92 1.66 3.85 2.28
C LEU A 92 2.89 3.95 1.37
N GLY A 93 2.74 4.52 0.19
CA GLY A 93 3.85 4.75 -0.73
C GLY A 93 4.85 5.77 -0.17
N ASP A 94 6.04 5.84 -0.80
CA ASP A 94 7.16 6.68 -0.35
C ASP A 94 6.82 8.16 -0.25
N TYR A 95 5.94 8.63 -1.12
CA TYR A 95 5.56 10.03 -1.21
C TYR A 95 4.30 10.40 -0.42
N ALA A 96 3.82 9.48 0.41
CA ALA A 96 2.78 9.81 1.37
C ALA A 96 3.36 10.72 2.46
N TRP A 97 2.78 11.92 2.62
CA TRP A 97 3.29 12.96 3.53
C TRP A 97 3.31 12.57 5.02
N THR A 98 2.84 11.40 5.36
CA THR A 98 2.77 10.96 6.77
C THR A 98 4.14 10.75 7.43
N MET A 99 5.26 10.79 6.68
CA MET A 99 6.61 10.48 7.18
C MET A 99 6.67 9.16 7.97
N GLY A 100 5.77 8.22 7.64
CA GLY A 100 5.63 6.95 8.34
C GLY A 100 4.68 6.98 9.54
N ASP A 101 4.01 8.08 9.83
CA ASP A 101 2.87 8.11 10.75
C ASP A 101 1.63 7.57 10.03
N THR A 102 1.27 6.34 10.33
CA THR A 102 0.14 5.62 9.73
C THR A 102 -1.07 5.55 10.65
N LYS A 103 -1.12 6.35 11.71
CA LYS A 103 -2.19 6.29 12.73
C LYS A 103 -3.61 6.46 12.18
N GLU A 104 -3.73 7.16 11.05
CA GLU A 104 -5.01 7.40 10.39
C GLU A 104 -5.23 6.48 9.17
N ALA A 105 -4.32 5.57 8.90
CA ALA A 105 -4.42 4.64 7.80
C ALA A 105 -4.77 3.24 8.32
N VAL A 106 -5.76 2.62 7.71
CA VAL A 106 -6.31 1.33 8.12
C VAL A 106 -5.48 0.20 7.53
N SER A 107 -5.01 -0.73 8.36
CA SER A 107 -4.38 -1.97 7.90
C SER A 107 -5.42 -2.98 7.41
N LEU A 108 -4.99 -3.99 6.66
CA LEU A 108 -5.87 -5.10 6.25
C LEU A 108 -6.49 -5.79 7.46
N LEU A 109 -5.68 -6.07 8.49
CA LEU A 109 -6.15 -6.67 9.75
C LEU A 109 -7.23 -5.82 10.41
N GLN A 110 -6.97 -4.54 10.58
CA GLN A 110 -7.92 -3.61 11.17
C GLN A 110 -9.21 -3.52 10.36
N GLY A 111 -9.11 -3.37 9.03
CA GLY A 111 -10.29 -3.31 8.16
C GLY A 111 -11.15 -4.56 8.22
N LEU A 112 -10.53 -5.75 8.30
CA LEU A 112 -11.24 -7.01 8.48
C LEU A 112 -11.89 -7.12 9.86
N GLN A 113 -11.21 -6.68 10.94
CA GLN A 113 -11.78 -6.65 12.29
C GLN A 113 -12.99 -5.73 12.37
N GLU A 114 -12.89 -4.51 11.82
CA GLU A 114 -13.98 -3.53 11.79
C GLU A 114 -15.18 -4.05 10.98
N SER A 115 -14.92 -4.71 9.84
CA SER A 115 -15.97 -5.25 8.97
C SER A 115 -16.64 -6.50 9.55
N ALA A 116 -15.88 -7.35 10.22
CA ALA A 116 -16.37 -8.58 10.84
C ALA A 116 -17.15 -8.31 12.13
N GLY A 117 -16.77 -7.28 12.89
CA GLY A 117 -17.30 -7.01 14.22
C GLY A 117 -17.18 -8.26 15.11
N ASP A 118 -18.21 -8.55 15.90
CA ASP A 118 -18.24 -9.73 16.79
C ASP A 118 -18.69 -11.03 16.10
N LYS A 119 -18.95 -10.99 14.78
CA LYS A 119 -19.50 -12.15 14.06
C LYS A 119 -18.46 -13.20 13.72
N ILE A 120 -17.22 -12.78 13.54
CA ILE A 120 -16.11 -13.64 13.12
C ILE A 120 -14.91 -13.41 14.01
N MET A 121 -14.30 -14.50 14.46
CA MET A 121 -13.05 -14.44 15.22
C MET A 121 -11.88 -14.19 14.26
N ILE A 122 -11.20 -13.07 14.41
CA ILE A 122 -9.98 -12.76 13.66
C ILE A 122 -8.77 -13.15 14.50
N ARG A 123 -7.90 -13.99 13.94
CA ARG A 123 -6.58 -14.35 14.50
C ARG A 123 -5.49 -13.80 13.65
N HIS A 124 -4.36 -13.44 14.25
CA HIS A 124 -3.26 -12.79 13.53
C HIS A 124 -1.90 -13.38 13.92
N ALA A 125 -1.01 -13.47 12.92
CA ALA A 125 0.43 -13.63 13.08
C ALA A 125 1.14 -13.05 11.86
N GLU A 126 2.31 -12.43 12.01
CA GLU A 126 3.06 -11.90 10.86
C GLU A 126 3.67 -13.02 10.01
N GLY A 127 4.23 -14.04 10.64
CA GLY A 127 4.81 -15.20 9.99
C GLY A 127 6.21 -14.96 9.40
N CYS A 128 6.49 -13.80 8.87
CA CYS A 128 7.81 -13.39 8.39
C CYS A 128 7.89 -11.88 8.17
N ASP A 129 9.10 -11.39 7.94
CA ASP A 129 9.38 -10.03 7.48
C ASP A 129 9.28 -9.89 5.96
N TRP A 130 9.31 -8.65 5.44
CA TRP A 130 9.31 -8.34 3.99
C TRP A 130 10.60 -8.74 3.28
N TRP A 131 11.72 -8.79 3.97
CA TRP A 131 13.06 -8.87 3.38
C TRP A 131 13.92 -9.95 4.03
N SER A 132 13.58 -10.39 5.25
CA SER A 132 14.40 -11.29 6.05
C SER A 132 14.37 -12.72 5.53
N GLN A 133 15.48 -13.44 5.73
CA GLN A 133 15.59 -14.88 5.52
C GLN A 133 15.23 -15.69 6.79
N ASP A 134 14.77 -14.99 7.85
CA ASP A 134 14.34 -15.62 9.09
C ASP A 134 12.98 -16.30 8.93
N LYS A 135 12.94 -17.59 9.22
CA LYS A 135 11.76 -18.47 9.15
C LYS A 135 11.16 -18.77 10.51
N SER A 136 11.72 -18.23 11.59
CA SER A 136 11.36 -18.60 12.97
C SER A 136 9.89 -18.40 13.31
N HIS A 137 9.23 -17.42 12.68
CA HIS A 137 7.82 -17.09 12.91
C HIS A 137 6.82 -17.80 11.99
N ILE A 138 7.30 -18.56 10.99
CA ILE A 138 6.41 -19.27 10.05
C ILE A 138 5.55 -20.31 10.78
N ALA A 139 6.13 -21.02 11.74
CA ALA A 139 5.41 -22.05 12.51
C ALA A 139 4.22 -21.49 13.29
N GLU A 140 4.38 -20.31 13.89
CA GLU A 140 3.29 -19.59 14.59
C GLU A 140 2.15 -19.24 13.62
N ALA A 141 2.47 -18.67 12.47
CA ALA A 141 1.46 -18.33 11.46
C ALA A 141 0.70 -19.55 10.95
N VAL A 142 1.41 -20.66 10.72
CA VAL A 142 0.80 -21.95 10.33
C VAL A 142 -0.17 -22.45 11.40
N GLU A 143 0.19 -22.33 12.69
CA GLU A 143 -0.68 -22.74 13.79
C GLU A 143 -1.92 -21.85 13.89
N VAL A 144 -1.79 -20.55 13.70
CA VAL A 144 -2.91 -19.60 13.62
C VAL A 144 -3.86 -20.00 12.49
N VAL A 145 -3.33 -20.38 11.32
CA VAL A 145 -4.13 -20.82 10.18
C VAL A 145 -4.83 -22.17 10.47
N ARG A 146 -4.14 -23.14 11.06
CA ARG A 146 -4.74 -24.45 11.43
C ARG A 146 -5.95 -24.29 12.35
N ASN A 147 -5.88 -23.32 13.26
CA ASN A 147 -6.93 -23.01 14.23
C ASN A 147 -8.00 -22.05 13.68
N SER A 148 -8.02 -21.81 12.36
CA SER A 148 -9.00 -20.95 11.69
C SER A 148 -9.68 -21.71 10.55
N ASP A 149 -10.81 -21.17 10.08
CA ASP A 149 -11.57 -21.79 8.98
C ASP A 149 -11.00 -21.44 7.61
N ILE A 150 -10.44 -20.24 7.49
CA ILE A 150 -9.88 -19.69 6.26
C ILE A 150 -8.69 -18.77 6.58
N ALA A 151 -7.74 -18.66 5.67
CA ALA A 151 -6.61 -17.75 5.77
C ALA A 151 -6.69 -16.61 4.76
N VAL A 152 -6.36 -15.40 5.20
CA VAL A 152 -6.05 -14.24 4.38
C VAL A 152 -4.57 -13.94 4.58
N VAL A 153 -3.77 -14.09 3.52
CA VAL A 153 -2.30 -13.98 3.59
C VAL A 153 -1.86 -12.76 2.81
N ALA A 154 -1.38 -11.74 3.52
CA ALA A 154 -0.96 -10.48 2.92
C ALA A 154 0.56 -10.45 2.75
N VAL A 155 1.01 -10.49 1.50
CA VAL A 155 2.42 -10.53 1.09
C VAL A 155 2.73 -9.41 0.08
N GLY A 156 4.00 -9.24 -0.23
CA GLY A 156 4.43 -8.30 -1.26
C GLY A 156 5.68 -7.53 -0.90
N THR A 157 5.72 -6.26 -1.31
CA THR A 157 6.87 -5.39 -1.13
C THR A 157 6.57 -4.25 -0.16
N ARG A 158 7.62 -3.63 0.34
CA ARG A 158 7.54 -2.42 1.16
C ARG A 158 8.66 -1.46 0.81
N SER A 159 8.31 -0.19 0.71
CA SER A 159 9.28 0.90 0.72
C SER A 159 9.48 1.45 2.13
N THR A 160 10.73 1.79 2.44
CA THR A 160 11.10 2.42 3.71
C THR A 160 11.99 3.65 3.48
N TYR A 161 11.97 4.21 2.27
CA TYR A 161 12.88 5.25 1.83
C TYR A 161 12.79 6.53 2.68
N LEU A 162 11.60 7.08 2.86
CA LEU A 162 11.44 8.33 3.60
C LEU A 162 11.51 8.11 5.12
N GLY A 163 12.68 8.44 5.68
CA GLY A 163 12.90 8.50 7.13
C GLY A 163 13.25 7.18 7.82
N ARG A 164 13.52 6.10 7.06
CA ARG A 164 13.89 4.80 7.62
C ARG A 164 15.09 4.20 6.92
N SER A 165 15.67 3.16 7.53
CA SER A 165 16.85 2.52 6.99
C SER A 165 16.57 1.87 5.62
N PRO A 166 17.31 2.25 4.58
CA PRO A 166 17.22 1.64 3.25
C PRO A 166 17.35 0.11 3.27
N LYS A 167 18.07 -0.42 4.25
CA LYS A 167 18.35 -1.84 4.42
C LYS A 167 17.10 -2.74 4.38
N TYR A 168 15.95 -2.21 4.73
CA TYR A 168 14.71 -2.98 4.85
C TYR A 168 13.70 -2.71 3.72
N SER A 169 14.07 -1.89 2.73
CA SER A 169 13.24 -1.65 1.55
C SER A 169 13.33 -2.81 0.57
N THR A 170 12.19 -3.21 0.03
CA THR A 170 12.07 -4.19 -1.04
C THR A 170 11.39 -3.61 -2.29
N ALA A 171 11.10 -2.33 -2.27
CA ALA A 171 10.62 -1.53 -3.39
C ALA A 171 10.84 -0.05 -3.07
N GLY A 172 10.57 0.84 -4.02
CA GLY A 172 10.60 2.28 -3.85
C GLY A 172 11.76 2.95 -4.56
N GLU A 173 11.89 4.26 -4.39
CA GLU A 173 12.94 5.04 -5.02
C GLU A 173 14.33 4.59 -4.58
N GLY A 174 15.20 4.33 -5.55
CA GLY A 174 16.57 3.88 -5.28
C GLY A 174 16.70 2.41 -4.90
N PHE A 175 15.62 1.62 -4.96
CA PHE A 175 15.63 0.20 -4.61
C PHE A 175 15.04 -0.66 -5.73
N ASP A 176 15.94 -1.38 -6.41
CA ASP A 176 15.56 -2.37 -7.40
C ASP A 176 15.74 -3.78 -6.84
N LEU A 177 14.96 -4.72 -7.35
CA LEU A 177 15.17 -6.13 -7.13
C LEU A 177 15.68 -6.79 -8.40
N SER A 178 16.62 -7.70 -8.25
CA SER A 178 17.18 -8.51 -9.35
C SER A 178 16.26 -9.68 -9.74
N SER A 179 15.20 -9.94 -8.98
CA SER A 179 14.25 -11.03 -9.20
C SER A 179 12.81 -10.49 -9.15
N LEU A 180 11.90 -11.19 -9.84
CA LEU A 180 10.46 -10.97 -9.74
C LEU A 180 9.81 -11.81 -8.64
N GLU A 181 10.57 -12.62 -7.91
CA GLU A 181 10.07 -13.42 -6.81
C GLU A 181 9.69 -12.57 -5.60
N LEU A 182 8.87 -13.13 -4.71
CA LEU A 182 8.57 -12.51 -3.42
C LEU A 182 9.86 -12.35 -2.61
N PRO A 183 10.11 -11.18 -2.03
CA PRO A 183 11.30 -10.97 -1.20
C PRO A 183 11.28 -11.80 0.08
N GLY A 184 12.48 -12.09 0.61
CA GLY A 184 12.63 -12.82 1.87
C GLY A 184 12.12 -14.24 1.81
N VAL A 185 11.39 -14.66 2.83
CA VAL A 185 10.82 -16.01 2.96
C VAL A 185 9.30 -16.04 2.82
N GLN A 186 8.72 -15.04 2.17
CA GLN A 186 7.27 -14.93 2.00
C GLN A 186 6.70 -16.08 1.16
N GLU A 187 7.45 -16.56 0.18
CA GLU A 187 7.04 -17.73 -0.62
C GLU A 187 6.98 -19.00 0.21
N GLU A 188 7.94 -19.21 1.10
CA GLU A 188 7.92 -20.33 2.04
C GLU A 188 6.72 -20.25 2.99
N LEU A 189 6.43 -19.05 3.52
CA LEU A 189 5.24 -18.83 4.34
C LEU A 189 3.97 -19.29 3.61
N LEU A 190 3.77 -18.83 2.38
CA LEU A 190 2.62 -19.23 1.57
C LEU A 190 2.57 -20.75 1.33
N LYS A 191 3.71 -21.38 1.01
CA LYS A 191 3.81 -22.84 0.80
C LYS A 191 3.46 -23.62 2.06
N GLU A 192 3.95 -23.18 3.22
CA GLU A 192 3.63 -23.84 4.50
C GLU A 192 2.16 -23.67 4.90
N ILE A 193 1.57 -22.49 4.66
CA ILE A 193 0.14 -22.27 4.86
C ILE A 193 -0.69 -23.16 3.93
N LYS A 194 -0.34 -23.28 2.65
CA LYS A 194 -1.04 -24.13 1.68
C LYS A 194 -1.07 -25.60 2.11
N LYS A 195 -0.02 -26.11 2.78
CA LYS A 195 0.04 -27.47 3.32
C LYS A 195 -0.99 -27.73 4.42
N THR A 196 -1.57 -26.70 5.04
CA THR A 196 -2.63 -26.87 6.03
C THR A 196 -3.94 -27.37 5.44
N GLY A 197 -4.12 -27.26 4.12
CA GLY A 197 -5.35 -27.59 3.41
C GLY A 197 -6.50 -26.62 3.65
N LYS A 198 -6.31 -25.55 4.41
CA LYS A 198 -7.32 -24.53 4.62
C LYS A 198 -7.51 -23.69 3.36
N PRO A 199 -8.73 -23.21 3.08
CA PRO A 199 -8.95 -22.21 2.04
C PRO A 199 -8.07 -21.00 2.29
N MET A 200 -7.47 -20.45 1.22
CA MET A 200 -6.51 -19.36 1.32
C MET A 200 -6.81 -18.26 0.29
N ILE A 201 -6.88 -17.03 0.77
CA ILE A 201 -6.93 -15.82 -0.05
C ILE A 201 -5.57 -15.14 0.05
N VAL A 202 -4.93 -14.89 -1.08
CA VAL A 202 -3.65 -14.15 -1.11
C VAL A 202 -3.93 -12.70 -1.49
N VAL A 203 -3.50 -11.77 -0.64
CA VAL A 203 -3.55 -10.33 -0.89
C VAL A 203 -2.13 -9.86 -1.21
N LEU A 204 -1.91 -9.50 -2.47
CA LEU A 204 -0.62 -9.00 -2.94
C LEU A 204 -0.61 -7.47 -2.88
N ILE A 205 0.23 -6.91 -2.02
CA ILE A 205 0.45 -5.46 -1.90
C ILE A 205 1.88 -5.18 -2.36
N ALA A 206 2.02 -4.64 -3.57
CA ALA A 206 3.33 -4.47 -4.18
C ALA A 206 3.43 -3.18 -4.98
N GLY A 207 4.57 -2.52 -4.89
CA GLY A 207 4.93 -1.35 -5.70
C GLY A 207 5.60 -1.71 -7.03
N LYS A 208 5.65 -3.00 -7.40
CA LYS A 208 6.26 -3.52 -8.61
C LYS A 208 5.68 -4.88 -9.00
N PRO A 209 5.86 -5.32 -10.26
CA PRO A 209 5.46 -6.65 -10.68
C PRO A 209 6.17 -7.74 -9.89
N LEU A 210 5.41 -8.75 -9.46
CA LEU A 210 5.92 -9.95 -8.81
C LEU A 210 5.35 -11.19 -9.51
N ALA A 211 6.12 -12.27 -9.55
CA ALA A 211 5.74 -13.53 -10.15
C ALA A 211 5.52 -14.60 -9.06
N MET A 212 4.35 -15.22 -9.10
CA MET A 212 3.96 -16.31 -8.19
C MET A 212 3.31 -17.44 -9.00
N PRO A 213 4.07 -18.14 -9.88
CA PRO A 213 3.50 -19.08 -10.83
C PRO A 213 2.88 -20.35 -10.23
N TRP A 214 3.06 -20.56 -8.94
CA TRP A 214 2.60 -21.73 -8.19
C TRP A 214 1.38 -21.48 -7.28
N VAL A 215 0.90 -20.27 -7.20
CA VAL A 215 -0.29 -19.86 -6.39
C VAL A 215 -1.57 -20.27 -7.10
#